data_fa5d996c20b3c7b362357e1dfc5bdad5
#
_entry.id   fa5d996c20b3c7b362357e1dfc5bdad5
#
_cell.length_a   1.000
_cell.length_b   1.000
_cell.length_c   1.000
_cell.angle_alpha   90.00
_cell.angle_beta   90.00
_cell.angle_gamma   90.00
#
_symmetry.space_group_name_H-M   'P 1'
#
loop_
_entity.id
_entity.type
_entity.pdbx_description
1 polymer ?
#
loop_
_entity_poly.entity_id
_entity_poly.type
_entity_poly.pdbx_seq_one_letter_code
_entity_poly.pdbx_strand_id
1 'polypeptide(L)'
;PIAYLDNAATSQKPDCVIDCLSDYYRNTNSNVHRGIYELAEEAETQYASSRKSIANYFCVDEQEIIFTRGATEALNLLAHSFGRNNVKRGEVIALTEMEHHANIVPWQIIAKDLEADIEVIPVLPDGSLDRQFLSDLLKEKNVSILSLCAISNTLGTINPLKDIIQEAHDHDTFVVVDGAQSVPHEKLNLKELDCDFFCFSGHKVFGPMGIGV
;
A
#
# COMPACT_ATOMS: atom_id res chain seq x y z
N PRO A 1 17.17 16.38 25.96
CA PRO A 1 16.29 15.52 25.20
C PRO A 1 16.34 15.90 23.72
N ILE A 2 16.35 14.90 22.83
CA ILE A 2 16.29 15.10 21.38
C ILE A 2 14.82 15.09 20.97
N ALA A 3 14.37 16.10 20.21
CA ALA A 3 13.07 16.07 19.55
C ALA A 3 13.20 15.32 18.22
N TYR A 4 12.48 14.20 18.08
CA TYR A 4 12.42 13.44 16.83
C TYR A 4 11.25 13.92 15.99
N LEU A 5 11.54 14.51 14.83
CA LEU A 5 10.54 15.14 13.95
C LEU A 5 10.40 14.47 12.57
N ASP A 6 10.99 13.27 12.40
CA ASP A 6 11.02 12.55 11.13
C ASP A 6 10.15 11.28 11.14
N ASN A 7 8.95 11.37 11.72
CA ASN A 7 8.03 10.22 11.79
C ASN A 7 7.48 9.81 10.41
N ALA A 8 7.50 10.68 9.41
CA ALA A 8 7.14 10.35 8.03
C ALA A 8 8.11 9.35 7.38
N ALA A 9 9.39 9.34 7.81
CA ALA A 9 10.36 8.35 7.38
C ALA A 9 10.19 7.03 8.13
N THR A 10 10.09 7.08 9.46
CA THR A 10 9.78 5.92 10.33
C THR A 10 9.32 6.42 11.70
N SER A 11 8.27 5.84 12.25
CA SER A 11 7.75 6.22 13.57
C SER A 11 8.57 5.58 14.70
N GLN A 12 8.66 6.24 15.85
CA GLN A 12 9.17 5.64 17.09
C GLN A 12 8.20 4.56 17.58
N LYS A 13 8.73 3.48 18.16
CA LYS A 13 7.93 2.34 18.61
C LYS A 13 7.51 2.54 20.06
N PRO A 14 6.20 2.43 20.39
CA PRO A 14 5.76 2.42 21.78
C PRO A 14 6.24 1.17 22.50
N ASP A 15 6.41 1.29 23.83
CA ASP A 15 6.91 0.19 24.66
C ASP A 15 6.08 -1.09 24.49
N CYS A 16 4.76 -0.98 24.36
CA CYS A 16 3.88 -2.14 24.17
C CYS A 16 4.19 -2.94 22.88
N VAL A 17 4.71 -2.31 21.83
CA VAL A 17 5.14 -3.00 20.61
C VAL A 17 6.48 -3.69 20.82
N ILE A 18 7.42 -3.02 21.52
CA ILE A 18 8.74 -3.58 21.85
C ILE A 18 8.57 -4.78 22.77
N ASP A 19 7.73 -4.65 23.79
CA ASP A 19 7.45 -5.70 24.77
C ASP A 19 6.77 -6.90 24.11
N CYS A 20 5.79 -6.67 23.24
CA CYS A 20 5.10 -7.73 22.50
C CYS A 20 6.07 -8.56 21.65
N LEU A 21 7.01 -7.91 20.94
CA LEU A 21 8.04 -8.61 20.17
C LEU A 21 8.99 -9.41 21.08
N SER A 22 9.40 -8.79 22.19
CA SER A 22 10.29 -9.42 23.16
C SER A 22 9.64 -10.64 23.82
N ASP A 23 8.37 -10.52 24.17
CA ASP A 23 7.57 -11.60 24.76
C ASP A 23 7.37 -12.75 23.79
N TYR A 24 7.04 -12.47 22.53
CA TYR A 24 6.90 -13.49 21.52
C TYR A 24 8.17 -14.34 21.40
N TYR A 25 9.35 -13.70 21.25
CA TYR A 25 10.61 -14.44 21.11
C TYR A 25 11.03 -15.16 22.39
N ARG A 26 10.66 -14.67 23.58
CA ARG A 26 11.02 -15.32 24.84
C ARG A 26 10.12 -16.49 25.18
N ASN A 27 8.82 -16.40 24.84
CA ASN A 27 7.80 -17.26 25.44
C ASN A 27 7.03 -18.09 24.41
N THR A 28 6.76 -17.59 23.17
CA THR A 28 5.84 -18.23 22.22
C THR A 28 6.42 -18.46 20.83
N ASN A 29 7.70 -18.14 20.62
CA ASN A 29 8.34 -18.33 19.31
C ASN A 29 8.34 -19.79 18.87
N SER A 30 7.56 -20.09 17.83
CA SER A 30 7.43 -21.43 17.28
C SER A 30 7.09 -21.39 15.79
N ASN A 31 7.08 -22.58 15.16
CA ASN A 31 6.72 -22.73 13.76
C ASN A 31 5.20 -22.56 13.56
N VAL A 32 4.81 -21.58 12.77
CA VAL A 32 3.43 -21.33 12.36
C VAL A 32 3.02 -22.32 11.26
N HIS A 33 1.76 -22.74 11.22
CA HIS A 33 1.08 -23.57 10.21
C HIS A 33 1.32 -25.10 10.23
N ARG A 34 2.32 -25.63 10.91
CA ARG A 34 2.62 -27.08 10.84
C ARG A 34 2.95 -27.74 12.17
N GLY A 35 2.90 -27.02 13.25
CA GLY A 35 3.13 -27.59 14.58
C GLY A 35 1.86 -28.21 15.14
N ILE A 36 2.00 -29.38 15.80
CA ILE A 36 0.91 -30.09 16.50
C ILE A 36 1.11 -30.09 18.02
N TYR A 37 1.83 -29.11 18.52
CA TYR A 37 2.14 -28.92 19.93
C TYR A 37 1.72 -27.51 20.39
N GLU A 38 1.44 -27.37 21.68
CA GLU A 38 0.83 -26.20 22.30
C GLU A 38 1.46 -24.86 21.87
N LEU A 39 2.79 -24.79 21.90
CA LEU A 39 3.52 -23.57 21.51
C LEU A 39 3.29 -23.17 20.04
N ALA A 40 3.16 -24.16 19.15
CA ALA A 40 2.86 -23.88 17.73
C ALA A 40 1.41 -23.43 17.52
N GLU A 41 0.47 -24.01 18.26
CA GLU A 41 -0.94 -23.63 18.23
C GLU A 41 -1.13 -22.18 18.76
N GLU A 42 -0.38 -21.81 19.79
CA GLU A 42 -0.36 -20.45 20.30
C GLU A 42 0.20 -19.45 19.27
N ALA A 43 1.34 -19.77 18.65
CA ALA A 43 1.94 -18.94 17.61
C ALA A 43 1.00 -18.77 16.39
N GLU A 44 0.32 -19.85 15.97
CA GLU A 44 -0.69 -19.82 14.90
C GLU A 44 -1.87 -18.93 15.27
N THR A 45 -2.36 -19.04 16.51
CA THR A 45 -3.46 -18.22 17.01
C THR A 45 -3.10 -16.75 17.02
N GLN A 46 -1.90 -16.38 17.43
CA GLN A 46 -1.41 -15.00 17.42
C GLN A 46 -1.30 -14.47 15.98
N TYR A 47 -0.79 -15.28 15.05
CA TYR A 47 -0.69 -14.91 13.64
C TYR A 47 -2.07 -14.67 13.01
N ALA A 48 -3.00 -15.60 13.20
CA ALA A 48 -4.37 -15.49 12.70
C ALA A 48 -5.10 -14.27 13.31
N SER A 49 -4.94 -14.05 14.62
CA SER A 49 -5.50 -12.90 15.31
C SER A 49 -4.97 -11.56 14.79
N SER A 50 -3.68 -11.51 14.45
CA SER A 50 -3.07 -10.31 13.86
C SER A 50 -3.67 -10.00 12.49
N ARG A 51 -3.83 -11.02 11.63
CA ARG A 51 -4.48 -10.90 10.32
C ARG A 51 -5.91 -10.37 10.46
N LYS A 52 -6.67 -10.98 11.35
CA LYS A 52 -8.06 -10.59 11.64
C LYS A 52 -8.17 -9.15 12.15
N SER A 53 -7.24 -8.74 13.02
CA SER A 53 -7.22 -7.37 13.56
C SER A 53 -6.99 -6.33 12.46
N ILE A 54 -6.09 -6.61 11.52
CA ILE A 54 -5.83 -5.74 10.36
C ILE A 54 -7.05 -5.70 9.44
N ALA A 55 -7.62 -6.85 9.12
CA ALA A 55 -8.81 -6.95 8.28
C ALA A 55 -9.99 -6.15 8.87
N ASN A 56 -10.26 -6.31 10.16
CA ASN A 56 -11.29 -5.54 10.87
C ASN A 56 -11.01 -4.03 10.88
N TYR A 57 -9.73 -3.63 11.03
CA TYR A 57 -9.37 -2.21 11.02
C TYR A 57 -9.70 -1.53 9.70
N PHE A 58 -9.46 -2.24 8.59
CA PHE A 58 -9.71 -1.74 7.23
C PHE A 58 -11.09 -2.13 6.67
N CYS A 59 -11.92 -2.86 7.42
CA CYS A 59 -13.24 -3.33 7.01
C CYS A 59 -13.22 -4.25 5.77
N VAL A 60 -12.21 -5.12 5.67
CA VAL A 60 -12.03 -6.12 4.61
C VAL A 60 -12.04 -7.54 5.16
N ASP A 61 -12.05 -8.55 4.29
CA ASP A 61 -11.97 -9.95 4.69
C ASP A 61 -10.51 -10.36 5.03
N GLU A 62 -10.35 -11.32 5.96
CA GLU A 62 -9.02 -11.81 6.36
C GLU A 62 -8.22 -12.40 5.18
N GLN A 63 -8.91 -12.93 4.17
CA GLN A 63 -8.30 -13.48 2.96
C GLN A 63 -7.72 -12.41 2.03
N GLU A 64 -8.16 -11.16 2.15
CA GLU A 64 -7.63 -10.02 1.40
C GLU A 64 -6.33 -9.46 2.00
N ILE A 65 -5.96 -9.91 3.21
CA ILE A 65 -4.72 -9.47 3.87
C ILE A 65 -3.53 -10.30 3.40
N ILE A 66 -2.55 -9.67 2.81
CA ILE A 66 -1.28 -10.28 2.40
C ILE A 66 -0.14 -9.61 3.16
N PHE A 67 0.52 -10.36 4.04
CA PHE A 67 1.70 -9.87 4.74
C PHE A 67 2.91 -9.81 3.81
N THR A 68 3.62 -8.70 3.84
CA THR A 68 4.86 -8.43 3.10
C THR A 68 5.90 -7.85 4.05
N ARG A 69 7.10 -7.55 3.54
CA ARG A 69 8.15 -6.89 4.34
C ARG A 69 8.01 -5.35 4.41
N GLY A 70 7.03 -4.79 3.71
CA GLY A 70 6.74 -3.36 3.65
C GLY A 70 6.02 -3.00 2.36
N ALA A 71 5.53 -1.75 2.26
CA ALA A 71 4.87 -1.24 1.06
C ALA A 71 5.72 -1.42 -0.22
N THR A 72 7.05 -1.28 -0.12
CA THR A 72 7.95 -1.51 -1.25
C THR A 72 7.84 -2.92 -1.80
N GLU A 73 7.82 -3.96 -0.95
CA GLU A 73 7.62 -5.33 -1.42
C GLU A 73 6.21 -5.54 -1.95
N ALA A 74 5.20 -4.99 -1.28
CA ALA A 74 3.81 -5.10 -1.73
C ALA A 74 3.62 -4.53 -3.15
N LEU A 75 4.13 -3.33 -3.41
CA LEU A 75 4.07 -2.71 -4.74
C LEU A 75 4.87 -3.48 -5.80
N ASN A 76 6.05 -4.02 -5.44
CA ASN A 76 6.79 -4.90 -6.34
C ASN A 76 6.02 -6.21 -6.62
N LEU A 77 5.42 -6.82 -5.60
CA LEU A 77 4.60 -8.02 -5.75
C LEU A 77 3.43 -7.76 -6.71
N LEU A 78 2.71 -6.64 -6.54
CA LEU A 78 1.61 -6.25 -7.41
C LEU A 78 2.09 -6.02 -8.85
N ALA A 79 3.15 -5.28 -9.04
CA ALA A 79 3.70 -5.03 -10.37
C ALA A 79 4.08 -6.34 -11.08
N HIS A 80 4.81 -7.23 -10.38
CA HIS A 80 5.29 -8.48 -10.98
C HIS A 80 4.26 -9.60 -11.07
N SER A 81 3.18 -9.58 -10.29
CA SER A 81 2.10 -10.56 -10.37
C SER A 81 0.91 -10.00 -11.16
N PHE A 82 0.15 -9.11 -10.55
CA PHE A 82 -1.06 -8.55 -11.14
C PHE A 82 -0.76 -7.71 -12.40
N GLY A 83 0.19 -6.79 -12.32
CA GLY A 83 0.56 -5.91 -13.43
C GLY A 83 0.98 -6.70 -14.66
N ARG A 84 1.88 -7.70 -14.52
CA ARG A 84 2.30 -8.54 -15.66
C ARG A 84 1.18 -9.32 -16.34
N ASN A 85 0.12 -9.65 -15.63
CA ASN A 85 -0.98 -10.43 -16.17
C ASN A 85 -2.12 -9.57 -16.74
N ASN A 86 -2.20 -8.30 -16.37
CA ASN A 86 -3.32 -7.43 -16.71
C ASN A 86 -2.94 -6.25 -17.61
N VAL A 87 -1.68 -5.85 -17.67
CA VAL A 87 -1.20 -4.80 -18.58
C VAL A 87 -0.75 -5.41 -19.90
N LYS A 88 -1.24 -4.89 -21.03
CA LYS A 88 -0.88 -5.33 -22.36
C LYS A 88 -0.01 -4.31 -23.07
N ARG A 89 0.63 -4.75 -24.13
CA ARG A 89 1.42 -3.88 -25.01
C ARG A 89 0.64 -2.67 -25.49
N GLY A 90 1.21 -1.48 -25.34
CA GLY A 90 0.61 -0.21 -25.75
C GLY A 90 -0.48 0.33 -24.84
N GLU A 91 -0.80 -0.36 -23.74
CA GLU A 91 -1.65 0.19 -22.69
C GLU A 91 -0.82 1.09 -21.76
N VAL A 92 -1.49 1.85 -20.91
CA VAL A 92 -0.88 2.85 -20.04
C VAL A 92 -0.93 2.41 -18.57
N ILE A 93 0.19 2.61 -17.87
CA ILE A 93 0.23 2.65 -16.41
C ILE A 93 0.36 4.12 -16.01
N ALA A 94 -0.64 4.66 -15.34
CA ALA A 94 -0.66 6.03 -14.86
C ALA A 94 -0.11 6.13 -13.43
N LEU A 95 0.79 7.07 -13.19
CA LEU A 95 1.38 7.39 -11.89
C LEU A 95 1.17 8.87 -11.61
N THR A 96 1.27 9.29 -10.34
CA THR A 96 1.31 10.74 -10.06
C THR A 96 2.75 11.23 -9.91
N GLU A 97 2.99 12.52 -10.16
CA GLU A 97 4.30 13.15 -9.98
C GLU A 97 4.76 13.16 -8.51
N MET A 98 3.85 12.97 -7.56
CA MET A 98 4.15 12.98 -6.12
C MET A 98 4.50 11.61 -5.53
N GLU A 99 4.65 10.58 -6.35
CA GLU A 99 4.87 9.21 -5.87
C GLU A 99 6.24 9.00 -5.23
N HIS A 100 6.26 8.15 -4.22
CA HIS A 100 7.51 7.60 -3.69
C HIS A 100 8.13 6.64 -4.71
N HIS A 101 9.47 6.55 -4.78
CA HIS A 101 10.18 5.65 -5.70
C HIS A 101 9.71 4.19 -5.63
N ALA A 102 9.25 3.73 -4.47
CA ALA A 102 8.68 2.39 -4.30
C ALA A 102 7.42 2.17 -5.16
N ASN A 103 6.70 3.25 -5.48
CA ASN A 103 5.52 3.24 -6.34
C ASN A 103 5.79 3.78 -7.77
N ILE A 104 7.03 3.93 -8.15
CA ILE A 104 7.45 4.34 -9.51
C ILE A 104 8.21 3.21 -10.18
N VAL A 105 9.32 2.79 -9.57
CA VAL A 105 10.31 1.91 -10.18
C VAL A 105 9.73 0.54 -10.60
N PRO A 106 8.92 -0.15 -9.78
CA PRO A 106 8.35 -1.43 -10.19
C PRO A 106 7.48 -1.32 -11.44
N TRP A 107 6.70 -0.25 -11.55
CA TRP A 107 5.84 0.00 -12.70
C TRP A 107 6.65 0.32 -13.97
N GLN A 108 7.72 1.11 -13.84
CA GLN A 108 8.64 1.38 -14.96
C GLN A 108 9.30 0.09 -15.48
N ILE A 109 9.68 -0.82 -14.59
CA ILE A 109 10.30 -2.09 -14.96
C ILE A 109 9.32 -2.92 -15.79
N ILE A 110 8.10 -3.13 -15.30
CA ILE A 110 7.13 -3.96 -16.02
C ILE A 110 6.60 -3.28 -17.28
N ALA A 111 6.41 -1.97 -17.29
CA ALA A 111 6.02 -1.24 -18.48
C ALA A 111 7.03 -1.45 -19.62
N LYS A 112 8.32 -1.35 -19.30
CA LYS A 112 9.38 -1.64 -20.25
C LYS A 112 9.35 -3.08 -20.76
N ASP A 113 9.16 -4.05 -19.87
CA ASP A 113 9.12 -5.48 -20.21
C ASP A 113 7.93 -5.84 -21.09
N LEU A 114 6.80 -5.16 -20.90
CA LEU A 114 5.52 -5.41 -21.58
C LEU A 114 5.33 -4.50 -22.83
N GLU A 115 6.26 -3.58 -23.09
CA GLU A 115 6.10 -2.55 -24.11
C GLU A 115 4.82 -1.72 -23.90
N ALA A 116 4.53 -1.40 -22.63
CA ALA A 116 3.47 -0.50 -22.19
C ALA A 116 4.03 0.89 -21.91
N ASP A 117 3.18 1.91 -21.90
CA ASP A 117 3.56 3.28 -21.65
C ASP A 117 3.40 3.67 -20.17
N ILE A 118 4.22 4.60 -19.70
CA ILE A 118 4.04 5.29 -18.42
C ILE A 118 3.56 6.71 -18.69
N GLU A 119 2.44 7.09 -18.07
CA GLU A 119 1.98 8.48 -18.04
C GLU A 119 2.05 9.02 -16.62
N VAL A 120 2.52 10.25 -16.50
CA VAL A 120 2.69 10.89 -15.19
C VAL A 120 1.70 12.05 -15.06
N ILE A 121 0.79 11.94 -14.10
CA ILE A 121 -0.20 12.97 -13.80
C ILE A 121 0.49 14.08 -13.01
N PRO A 122 0.47 15.34 -13.52
CA PRO A 122 1.20 16.46 -12.92
C PRO A 122 0.64 16.88 -11.56
N VAL A 123 1.49 17.57 -10.79
CA VAL A 123 1.11 18.32 -9.59
C VAL A 123 0.98 19.79 -9.93
N LEU A 124 -0.13 20.40 -9.54
CA LEU A 124 -0.38 21.82 -9.73
C LEU A 124 0.48 22.69 -8.77
N PRO A 125 0.65 24.00 -9.06
CA PRO A 125 1.47 24.88 -8.21
C PRO A 125 1.02 24.98 -6.74
N ASP A 126 -0.24 24.66 -6.45
CA ASP A 126 -0.77 24.60 -5.08
C ASP A 126 -0.51 23.26 -4.38
N GLY A 127 0.16 22.33 -5.04
CA GLY A 127 0.46 20.99 -4.53
C GLY A 127 -0.65 19.97 -4.70
N SER A 128 -1.77 20.31 -5.32
CA SER A 128 -2.85 19.37 -5.65
C SER A 128 -2.56 18.59 -6.92
N LEU A 129 -3.20 17.42 -7.08
CA LEU A 129 -3.12 16.63 -8.31
C LEU A 129 -3.90 17.31 -9.45
N ASP A 130 -3.34 17.32 -10.67
CA ASP A 130 -4.07 17.81 -11.85
C ASP A 130 -5.17 16.81 -12.23
N ARG A 131 -6.37 17.06 -11.66
CA ARG A 131 -7.56 16.23 -11.92
C ARG A 131 -8.09 16.35 -13.35
N GLN A 132 -7.86 17.47 -14.00
CA GLN A 132 -8.27 17.63 -15.40
C GLN A 132 -7.41 16.77 -16.31
N PHE A 133 -6.10 16.79 -16.10
CA PHE A 133 -5.18 15.90 -16.82
C PHE A 133 -5.54 14.41 -16.64
N LEU A 134 -5.81 13.98 -15.39
CA LEU A 134 -6.26 12.61 -15.12
C LEU A 134 -7.52 12.26 -15.90
N SER A 135 -8.54 13.13 -15.85
CA SER A 135 -9.82 12.92 -16.55
C SER A 135 -9.63 12.80 -18.07
N ASP A 136 -8.80 13.63 -18.66
CA ASP A 136 -8.52 13.61 -20.08
C ASP A 136 -7.71 12.36 -20.46
N LEU A 137 -6.71 11.98 -19.64
CA LEU A 137 -5.93 10.76 -19.83
C LEU A 137 -6.80 9.50 -19.84
N LEU A 138 -7.72 9.36 -18.86
CA LEU A 138 -8.62 8.22 -18.77
C LEU A 138 -9.58 8.12 -19.96
N LYS A 139 -10.00 9.25 -20.54
CA LYS A 139 -10.88 9.27 -21.73
C LYS A 139 -10.15 9.00 -23.04
N GLU A 140 -8.91 9.45 -23.15
CA GLU A 140 -8.17 9.44 -24.40
C GLU A 140 -7.29 8.19 -24.58
N LYS A 141 -6.90 7.54 -23.47
CA LYS A 141 -5.98 6.40 -23.48
C LYS A 141 -6.56 5.20 -22.73
N ASN A 142 -6.11 4.02 -23.10
CA ASN A 142 -6.42 2.79 -22.39
C ASN A 142 -5.48 2.65 -21.18
N VAL A 143 -5.91 3.20 -20.04
CA VAL A 143 -5.17 3.12 -18.78
C VAL A 143 -5.54 1.82 -18.07
N SER A 144 -4.61 0.88 -17.98
CA SER A 144 -4.84 -0.40 -17.29
C SER A 144 -4.72 -0.27 -15.78
N ILE A 145 -3.76 0.53 -15.31
CA ILE A 145 -3.48 0.70 -13.89
C ILE A 145 -3.23 2.18 -13.60
N LEU A 146 -3.90 2.69 -12.56
CA LEU A 146 -3.59 3.95 -11.90
C LEU A 146 -2.99 3.62 -10.53
N SER A 147 -1.73 3.99 -10.30
CA SER A 147 -1.10 3.82 -8.99
C SER A 147 -0.75 5.17 -8.37
N LEU A 148 -1.29 5.44 -7.17
CA LEU A 148 -1.16 6.74 -6.53
C LEU A 148 -1.02 6.64 -5.01
N CYS A 149 -0.35 7.61 -4.40
CA CYS A 149 -0.30 7.73 -2.94
C CYS A 149 -1.58 8.37 -2.39
N ALA A 150 -2.06 7.88 -1.25
CA ALA A 150 -3.18 8.49 -0.53
C ALA A 150 -2.81 9.87 0.03
N ILE A 151 -1.64 9.95 0.66
CA ILE A 151 -1.04 11.18 1.18
C ILE A 151 0.40 11.25 0.68
N SER A 152 0.79 12.37 0.10
CA SER A 152 2.17 12.59 -0.35
C SER A 152 3.14 12.67 0.84
N ASN A 153 4.21 11.88 0.80
CA ASN A 153 5.26 11.93 1.82
C ASN A 153 6.11 13.22 1.75
N THR A 154 6.04 13.95 0.64
CA THR A 154 6.86 15.14 0.39
C THR A 154 6.05 16.42 0.57
N LEU A 155 4.84 16.46 0.03
CA LEU A 155 3.99 17.64 0.01
C LEU A 155 2.96 17.65 1.16
N GLY A 156 2.59 16.48 1.68
CA GLY A 156 1.50 16.33 2.64
C GLY A 156 0.11 16.46 2.01
N THR A 157 0.04 16.56 0.69
CA THR A 157 -1.22 16.61 -0.05
C THR A 157 -2.02 15.33 0.19
N ILE A 158 -3.28 15.46 0.56
CA ILE A 158 -4.25 14.38 0.71
C ILE A 158 -5.04 14.29 -0.60
N ASN A 159 -4.89 13.18 -1.31
CA ASN A 159 -5.60 12.97 -2.56
C ASN A 159 -7.08 12.59 -2.31
N PRO A 160 -8.03 13.12 -3.09
CA PRO A 160 -9.44 12.77 -2.98
C PRO A 160 -9.70 11.37 -3.59
N LEU A 161 -9.24 10.33 -2.87
CA LEU A 161 -9.19 8.95 -3.37
C LEU A 161 -10.53 8.46 -3.89
N LYS A 162 -11.62 8.71 -3.16
CA LYS A 162 -12.94 8.19 -3.53
C LYS A 162 -13.37 8.64 -4.93
N ASP A 163 -13.17 9.91 -5.24
CA ASP A 163 -13.54 10.47 -6.53
C ASP A 163 -12.60 9.99 -7.64
N ILE A 164 -11.30 9.84 -7.31
CA ILE A 164 -10.29 9.33 -8.25
C ILE A 164 -10.55 7.87 -8.60
N ILE A 165 -10.82 7.05 -7.60
CA ILE A 165 -11.09 5.61 -7.77
C ILE A 165 -12.36 5.40 -8.60
N GLN A 166 -13.43 6.11 -8.27
CA GLN A 166 -14.68 6.02 -9.02
C GLN A 166 -14.47 6.40 -10.50
N GLU A 167 -13.78 7.51 -10.75
CA GLU A 167 -13.49 7.94 -12.12
C GLU A 167 -12.61 6.94 -12.88
N ALA A 168 -11.61 6.34 -12.22
CA ALA A 168 -10.78 5.30 -12.82
C ALA A 168 -11.58 4.04 -13.15
N HIS A 169 -12.44 3.58 -12.24
CA HIS A 169 -13.31 2.42 -12.47
C HIS A 169 -14.34 2.65 -13.58
N ASP A 170 -14.86 3.88 -13.73
CA ASP A 170 -15.74 4.24 -14.84
C ASP A 170 -15.06 4.09 -16.23
N HIS A 171 -13.72 3.94 -16.25
CA HIS A 171 -12.88 3.70 -17.42
C HIS A 171 -12.17 2.33 -17.40
N ASP A 172 -12.67 1.35 -16.63
CA ASP A 172 -12.09 0.00 -16.51
C ASP A 172 -10.61 -0.01 -16.05
N THR A 173 -10.18 1.00 -15.30
CA THR A 173 -8.81 1.15 -14.79
C THR A 173 -8.70 0.61 -13.38
N PHE A 174 -7.78 -0.32 -13.11
CA PHE A 174 -7.47 -0.79 -11.76
C PHE A 174 -6.71 0.26 -10.96
N VAL A 175 -7.04 0.39 -9.67
CA VAL A 175 -6.43 1.38 -8.79
C VAL A 175 -5.61 0.75 -7.68
N VAL A 176 -4.33 1.12 -7.63
CA VAL A 176 -3.38 0.75 -6.57
C VAL A 176 -3.11 1.97 -5.70
N VAL A 177 -3.36 1.86 -4.40
CA VAL A 177 -3.16 2.96 -3.45
C VAL A 177 -1.95 2.68 -2.55
N ASP A 178 -0.94 3.56 -2.59
CA ASP A 178 0.10 3.61 -1.58
C ASP A 178 -0.41 4.37 -0.35
N GLY A 179 -0.77 3.61 0.68
CA GLY A 179 -1.27 4.11 1.96
C GLY A 179 -0.18 4.34 3.02
N ALA A 180 1.10 4.29 2.66
CA ALA A 180 2.20 4.35 3.63
C ALA A 180 2.16 5.58 4.54
N GLN A 181 1.65 6.72 4.05
CA GLN A 181 1.51 7.93 4.83
C GLN A 181 0.09 8.17 5.36
N SER A 182 -0.94 7.50 4.82
CA SER A 182 -2.33 7.71 5.27
C SER A 182 -2.67 6.88 6.51
N VAL A 183 -2.22 5.63 6.58
CA VAL A 183 -2.56 4.71 7.68
C VAL A 183 -2.24 5.26 9.08
N PRO A 184 -1.13 5.97 9.34
CA PRO A 184 -0.89 6.58 10.66
C PRO A 184 -1.80 7.76 10.99
N HIS A 185 -2.49 8.35 10.02
CA HIS A 185 -3.24 9.60 10.19
C HIS A 185 -4.75 9.44 10.03
N GLU A 186 -5.20 8.48 9.22
CA GLU A 186 -6.60 8.32 8.86
C GLU A 186 -7.04 6.87 9.01
N LYS A 187 -8.24 6.68 9.55
CA LYS A 187 -8.90 5.37 9.51
C LYS A 187 -9.66 5.25 8.21
N LEU A 188 -9.16 4.43 7.31
CA LEU A 188 -9.80 4.17 6.01
C LEU A 188 -10.66 2.91 6.08
N ASN A 189 -11.88 3.00 5.55
CA ASN A 189 -12.71 1.84 5.24
C ASN A 189 -12.45 1.47 3.78
N LEU A 190 -11.61 0.44 3.55
CA LEU A 190 -11.21 0.07 2.19
C LEU A 190 -12.37 -0.51 1.38
N LYS A 191 -13.36 -1.12 2.04
CA LYS A 191 -14.57 -1.59 1.37
C LYS A 191 -15.42 -0.46 0.81
N GLU A 192 -15.48 0.68 1.51
CA GLU A 192 -16.19 1.88 1.02
C GLU A 192 -15.35 2.70 0.05
N LEU A 193 -14.03 2.62 0.18
CA LEU A 193 -13.09 3.27 -0.73
C LEU A 193 -13.06 2.60 -2.10
N ASP A 194 -13.24 1.26 -2.11
CA ASP A 194 -13.36 0.42 -3.31
C ASP A 194 -12.11 0.43 -4.22
N CYS A 195 -10.92 0.64 -3.66
CA CYS A 195 -9.67 0.47 -4.41
C CYS A 195 -9.35 -1.02 -4.61
N ASP A 196 -8.71 -1.38 -5.72
CA ASP A 196 -8.36 -2.76 -6.02
C ASP A 196 -7.23 -3.28 -5.13
N PHE A 197 -6.26 -2.40 -4.81
CA PHE A 197 -5.12 -2.73 -3.95
C PHE A 197 -4.75 -1.55 -3.06
N PHE A 198 -4.37 -1.87 -1.82
CA PHE A 198 -3.90 -0.89 -0.84
C PHE A 198 -2.67 -1.42 -0.12
N CYS A 199 -1.59 -0.64 -0.08
CA CYS A 199 -0.31 -1.06 0.49
C CYS A 199 0.15 -0.11 1.59
N PHE A 200 0.74 -0.66 2.67
CA PHE A 200 1.39 0.16 3.69
C PHE A 200 2.54 -0.57 4.39
N SER A 201 3.35 0.18 5.14
CA SER A 201 4.50 -0.33 5.90
C SER A 201 4.26 -0.22 7.40
N GLY A 202 4.50 -1.30 8.14
CA GLY A 202 4.32 -1.33 9.58
C GLY A 202 5.20 -0.33 10.35
N HIS A 203 6.43 -0.08 9.88
CA HIS A 203 7.35 0.83 10.56
C HIS A 203 6.93 2.31 10.57
N LYS A 204 5.94 2.70 9.77
CA LYS A 204 5.37 4.05 9.75
C LYS A 204 4.12 4.18 10.63
N VAL A 205 3.52 3.06 11.01
CA VAL A 205 2.31 2.97 11.86
C VAL A 205 2.64 2.39 13.24
N PHE A 206 3.78 2.79 13.80
CA PHE A 206 4.28 2.38 15.12
C PHE A 206 4.64 0.89 15.25
N GLY A 207 4.49 0.11 14.18
CA GLY A 207 4.86 -1.30 14.10
C GLY A 207 6.36 -1.52 13.87
N PRO A 208 6.85 -2.77 13.92
CA PRO A 208 8.25 -3.09 13.68
C PRO A 208 8.66 -2.86 12.22
N MET A 209 9.97 -2.82 11.99
CA MET A 209 10.55 -2.89 10.65
C MET A 209 10.39 -4.30 10.08
N GLY A 210 10.40 -4.42 8.75
CA GLY A 210 10.35 -5.71 8.06
C GLY A 210 8.97 -6.34 8.00
N ILE A 211 7.91 -5.58 8.23
CA ILE A 211 6.52 -5.96 8.04
C ILE A 211 5.75 -4.87 7.28
N GLY A 212 4.85 -5.30 6.40
CA GLY A 212 3.87 -4.48 5.69
C GLY A 212 2.69 -5.33 5.22
N VAL A 213 1.73 -4.69 4.63
CA VAL A 213 0.51 -5.29 4.11
C VAL A 213 0.19 -4.70 2.75
#